data_283d835b53317dc9fdb30daf31cdb23d
#
_entry.id   283d835b53317dc9fdb30daf31cdb23d
#
_cell.length_a   1.000
_cell.length_b   1.000
_cell.length_c   1.000
_cell.angle_alpha   90.00
_cell.angle_beta   90.00
_cell.angle_gamma   90.00
#
_symmetry.space_group_name_H-M   'P 1'
#
loop_
_entity.id
_entity.type
_entity.pdbx_description
1 polymer ?
#
loop_
_entity_poly.entity_id
_entity_poly.type
_entity_poly.pdbx_seq_one_letter_code
_entity_poly.pdbx_strand_id
1 'polypeptide(L)'
;MLTQKVSTIDELLQFVSTLRQKHGVRLWFRGEENADLTLIPSIQRSQKRLDSERYIANDFYIRARQILDNPPDKHNYAGWVSLMQHYGLPTRMLDWTQSPLIAVFFATETYRETPDTDACVWVLTPGLLNEKEGFGNCIYPIDADTTQEMLLPAFKHNHHNPELKNKILACSSTENNLRMYSQYSNFTVHNSLERLEDICDENMLYKIIIPSGRKQYFI
;
A
#
# COMPACT_ATOMS: atom_id res chain seq x y z
N MET A 1 -9.24 -5.88 15.35
CA MET A 1 -8.45 -6.52 14.28
C MET A 1 -8.16 -7.98 14.65
N LEU A 2 -8.42 -8.94 13.74
CA LEU A 2 -8.12 -10.36 13.95
C LEU A 2 -6.67 -10.66 13.56
N THR A 3 -5.96 -11.36 14.46
CA THR A 3 -4.57 -11.79 14.25
C THR A 3 -4.49 -13.31 14.28
N GLN A 4 -3.83 -13.91 13.26
CA GLN A 4 -3.61 -15.34 13.12
C GLN A 4 -2.12 -15.63 13.06
N LYS A 5 -1.61 -16.59 13.88
CA LYS A 5 -0.24 -17.11 13.71
C LYS A 5 -0.26 -18.33 12.80
N VAL A 6 0.73 -18.41 11.91
CA VAL A 6 0.92 -19.53 10.97
C VAL A 6 2.37 -20.00 10.99
N SER A 7 2.57 -21.29 10.78
CA SER A 7 3.90 -21.93 10.79
C SER A 7 4.28 -22.51 9.43
N THR A 8 3.33 -22.60 8.52
CA THR A 8 3.52 -23.13 7.16
C THR A 8 2.77 -22.32 6.12
N ILE A 9 3.17 -22.44 4.85
CA ILE A 9 2.48 -21.83 3.71
C ILE A 9 1.04 -22.37 3.60
N ASP A 10 0.83 -23.66 3.86
CA ASP A 10 -0.50 -24.29 3.77
C ASP A 10 -1.47 -23.68 4.78
N GLU A 11 -1.04 -23.46 6.03
CA GLU A 11 -1.84 -22.78 7.06
C GLU A 11 -2.22 -21.36 6.62
N LEU A 12 -1.27 -20.61 6.03
CA LEU A 12 -1.51 -19.27 5.51
C LEU A 12 -2.55 -19.31 4.38
N LEU A 13 -2.38 -20.19 3.40
CA LEU A 13 -3.30 -20.31 2.26
C LEU A 13 -4.68 -20.78 2.69
N GLN A 14 -4.78 -21.67 3.67
CA GLN A 14 -6.04 -22.11 4.26
C GLN A 14 -6.78 -20.93 4.93
N PHE A 15 -6.07 -20.12 5.71
CA PHE A 15 -6.66 -18.92 6.31
C PHE A 15 -7.12 -17.91 5.25
N VAL A 16 -6.29 -17.65 4.23
CA VAL A 16 -6.66 -16.79 3.09
C VAL A 16 -7.90 -17.33 2.37
N SER A 17 -8.00 -18.66 2.18
CA SER A 17 -9.18 -19.29 1.59
C SER A 17 -10.45 -19.03 2.41
N THR A 18 -10.36 -19.12 3.73
CA THR A 18 -11.47 -18.80 4.64
C THR A 18 -11.90 -17.32 4.50
N LEU A 19 -10.95 -16.41 4.42
CA LEU A 19 -11.25 -14.99 4.21
C LEU A 19 -11.89 -14.73 2.84
N ARG A 20 -11.43 -15.42 1.79
CA ARG A 20 -12.03 -15.32 0.45
C ARG A 20 -13.47 -15.82 0.43
N GLN A 21 -13.79 -16.88 1.17
CA GLN A 21 -15.17 -17.36 1.31
C GLN A 21 -16.06 -16.35 2.04
N LYS A 22 -15.52 -15.64 3.03
CA LYS A 22 -16.23 -14.62 3.81
C LYS A 22 -16.46 -13.32 3.04
N HIS A 23 -15.45 -12.83 2.30
CA HIS A 23 -15.44 -11.49 1.71
C HIS A 23 -15.44 -11.46 0.18
N GLY A 24 -15.40 -12.61 -0.47
CA GLY A 24 -15.18 -12.72 -1.91
C GLY A 24 -13.69 -12.72 -2.29
N VAL A 25 -13.41 -12.73 -3.59
CA VAL A 25 -12.05 -12.97 -4.11
C VAL A 25 -11.10 -11.76 -4.06
N ARG A 26 -11.62 -10.56 -3.82
CA ARG A 26 -10.81 -9.32 -3.85
C ARG A 26 -10.21 -9.01 -2.49
N LEU A 27 -9.14 -9.73 -2.14
CA LEU A 27 -8.30 -9.43 -0.99
C LEU A 27 -6.96 -8.90 -1.47
N TRP A 28 -6.41 -7.93 -0.76
CA TRP A 28 -5.08 -7.40 -0.98
C TRP A 28 -4.15 -7.79 0.16
N PHE A 29 -2.88 -8.02 -0.18
CA PHE A 29 -1.88 -8.52 0.74
C PHE A 29 -0.68 -7.58 0.75
N ARG A 30 -0.06 -7.42 1.94
CA ARG A 30 1.18 -6.68 2.10
C ARG A 30 2.07 -7.41 3.09
N GLY A 31 3.30 -7.76 2.67
CA GLY A 31 4.31 -8.35 3.53
C GLY A 31 5.13 -7.28 4.25
N GLU A 32 5.39 -7.51 5.53
CA GLU A 32 6.32 -6.72 6.34
C GLU A 32 7.26 -7.66 7.09
N GLU A 33 8.57 -7.39 6.99
CA GLU A 33 9.64 -8.19 7.62
C GLU A 33 9.64 -8.14 9.15
N ASN A 34 9.01 -7.11 9.70
CA ASN A 34 8.80 -6.91 11.13
C ASN A 34 7.30 -6.72 11.41
N ALA A 35 6.73 -7.64 12.19
CA ALA A 35 5.33 -7.61 12.57
C ALA A 35 4.94 -6.39 13.41
N ASP A 36 5.89 -5.72 14.06
CA ASP A 36 5.62 -4.53 14.89
C ASP A 36 5.51 -3.24 14.07
N LEU A 37 5.83 -3.30 12.77
CA LEU A 37 5.66 -2.14 11.89
C LEU A 37 4.18 -1.82 11.67
N THR A 38 3.90 -0.52 11.68
CA THR A 38 2.57 0.04 11.48
C THR A 38 2.30 0.32 10.00
N LEU A 39 1.03 0.26 9.60
CA LEU A 39 0.58 0.55 8.23
C LEU A 39 0.43 2.06 8.01
N ILE A 40 1.58 2.74 7.94
CA ILE A 40 1.68 4.14 7.56
C ILE A 40 2.59 4.31 6.34
N PRO A 41 2.28 5.21 5.40
CA PRO A 41 3.14 5.51 4.26
C PRO A 41 4.54 5.95 4.65
N SER A 42 5.51 5.70 3.78
CA SER A 42 6.93 6.01 4.02
C SER A 42 7.18 7.50 4.33
N ILE A 43 6.43 8.41 3.72
CA ILE A 43 6.53 9.85 4.00
C ILE A 43 6.19 10.19 5.45
N GLN A 44 5.34 9.39 6.10
CA GLN A 44 4.91 9.61 7.49
C GLN A 44 5.88 8.98 8.50
N ARG A 45 6.60 7.89 8.12
CA ARG A 45 7.55 7.19 9.00
C ARG A 45 8.77 8.04 9.40
N SER A 46 9.17 8.99 8.57
CA SER A 46 10.42 9.74 8.70
C SER A 46 10.31 11.07 9.45
N GLN A 47 9.32 11.29 10.31
CA GLN A 47 9.02 12.59 10.94
C GLN A 47 8.91 13.77 9.93
N LYS A 48 9.00 13.49 8.64
CA LYS A 48 8.77 14.47 7.59
C LYS A 48 7.27 14.72 7.55
N ARG A 49 6.90 16.00 7.64
CA ARG A 49 5.50 16.40 7.50
C ARG A 49 5.02 16.11 6.08
N LEU A 50 3.73 15.88 5.87
CA LEU A 50 3.12 15.77 4.53
C LEU A 50 3.52 16.95 3.61
N ASP A 51 3.81 18.13 4.18
CA ASP A 51 4.36 19.26 3.45
C ASP A 51 5.71 18.97 2.79
N SER A 52 6.54 18.09 3.37
CA SER A 52 7.84 17.72 2.78
C SER A 52 7.68 16.90 1.52
N GLU A 53 6.59 16.12 1.38
CA GLU A 53 6.31 15.36 0.17
C GLU A 53 6.20 16.30 -1.05
N ARG A 54 5.55 17.46 -0.88
CA ARG A 54 5.41 18.43 -1.97
C ARG A 54 6.76 18.97 -2.47
N TYR A 55 7.70 19.22 -1.57
CA TYR A 55 9.07 19.63 -1.98
C TYR A 55 9.76 18.51 -2.72
N ILE A 56 9.71 17.28 -2.20
CA ILE A 56 10.31 16.10 -2.82
C ILE A 56 9.68 15.86 -4.20
N ALA A 57 8.34 15.90 -4.30
CA ALA A 57 7.62 15.64 -5.53
C ALA A 57 7.93 16.68 -6.62
N ASN A 58 7.99 17.98 -6.27
CA ASN A 58 8.30 19.02 -7.25
C ASN A 58 9.76 19.00 -7.68
N ASP A 59 10.72 18.76 -6.76
CA ASP A 59 12.14 18.61 -7.11
C ASP A 59 12.34 17.38 -8.01
N PHE A 60 11.73 16.26 -7.67
CA PHE A 60 11.74 15.05 -8.51
C PHE A 60 11.14 15.32 -9.90
N TYR A 61 9.97 15.96 -9.97
CA TYR A 61 9.31 16.31 -11.21
C TYR A 61 10.23 17.13 -12.12
N ILE A 62 10.87 18.18 -11.59
CA ILE A 62 11.78 19.05 -12.35
C ILE A 62 12.95 18.25 -12.92
N ARG A 63 13.60 17.41 -12.10
CA ARG A 63 14.77 16.62 -12.51
C ARG A 63 14.41 15.51 -13.48
N ALA A 64 13.34 14.76 -13.18
CA ALA A 64 12.89 13.65 -14.01
C ALA A 64 12.48 14.10 -15.42
N ARG A 65 11.85 15.27 -15.55
CA ARG A 65 11.51 15.87 -16.85
C ARG A 65 12.72 16.22 -17.72
N GLN A 66 13.89 16.41 -17.11
CA GLN A 66 15.14 16.71 -17.85
C GLN A 66 15.87 15.44 -18.31
N ILE A 67 15.57 14.29 -17.70
CA ILE A 67 16.36 13.06 -17.88
C ILE A 67 15.56 11.97 -18.61
N LEU A 68 14.25 11.89 -18.36
CA LEU A 68 13.41 10.83 -18.90
C LEU A 68 12.94 11.15 -20.32
N ASP A 69 13.06 10.18 -21.22
CA ASP A 69 12.57 10.29 -22.61
C ASP A 69 11.03 10.37 -22.67
N ASN A 70 10.35 9.60 -21.82
CA ASN A 70 8.88 9.52 -21.78
C ASN A 70 8.36 9.71 -20.34
N PRO A 71 8.42 10.92 -19.78
CA PRO A 71 7.89 11.18 -18.44
C PRO A 71 6.35 11.19 -18.46
N PRO A 72 5.69 10.92 -17.33
CA PRO A 72 4.24 11.08 -17.21
C PRO A 72 3.77 12.48 -17.62
N ASP A 73 2.51 12.59 -18.08
CA ASP A 73 1.91 13.88 -18.38
C ASP A 73 1.89 14.78 -17.15
N LYS A 74 1.94 16.10 -17.35
CA LYS A 74 2.02 17.10 -16.27
C LYS A 74 0.96 16.92 -15.19
N HIS A 75 -0.25 16.51 -15.56
CA HIS A 75 -1.39 16.36 -14.64
C HIS A 75 -1.66 14.90 -14.24
N ASN A 76 -0.83 13.97 -14.68
CA ASN A 76 -0.89 12.58 -14.22
C ASN A 76 -0.16 12.43 -12.89
N TYR A 77 -0.78 12.89 -11.79
CA TYR A 77 -0.18 12.83 -10.45
C TYR A 77 0.06 11.40 -9.99
N ALA A 78 -0.82 10.47 -10.38
CA ALA A 78 -0.66 9.04 -10.11
C ALA A 78 0.61 8.49 -10.74
N GLY A 79 0.83 8.76 -12.03
CA GLY A 79 2.04 8.36 -12.73
C GLY A 79 3.30 8.94 -12.08
N TRP A 80 3.26 10.21 -11.66
CA TRP A 80 4.38 10.85 -10.98
C TRP A 80 4.68 10.24 -9.61
N VAL A 81 3.66 9.98 -8.78
CA VAL A 81 3.86 9.39 -7.45
C VAL A 81 4.30 7.92 -7.57
N SER A 82 3.74 7.16 -8.52
CA SER A 82 4.20 5.79 -8.83
C SER A 82 5.67 5.77 -9.26
N LEU A 83 6.08 6.74 -10.08
CA LEU A 83 7.46 6.87 -10.52
C LEU A 83 8.39 7.24 -9.35
N MET A 84 7.98 8.17 -8.47
CA MET A 84 8.71 8.50 -7.25
C MET A 84 8.94 7.25 -6.39
N GLN A 85 7.92 6.44 -6.21
CA GLN A 85 7.97 5.21 -5.43
C GLN A 85 8.91 4.18 -6.07
N HIS A 86 8.88 4.07 -7.39
CA HIS A 86 9.81 3.23 -8.15
C HIS A 86 11.28 3.60 -7.90
N TYR A 87 11.58 4.87 -7.75
CA TYR A 87 12.92 5.38 -7.40
C TYR A 87 13.19 5.45 -5.89
N GLY A 88 12.34 4.83 -5.05
CA GLY A 88 12.52 4.73 -3.61
C GLY A 88 12.27 6.03 -2.84
N LEU A 89 11.63 7.02 -3.46
CA LEU A 89 11.26 8.25 -2.77
C LEU A 89 10.05 8.03 -1.85
N PRO A 90 10.01 8.67 -0.69
CA PRO A 90 8.89 8.54 0.22
C PRO A 90 7.63 9.19 -0.35
N THR A 91 6.53 8.45 -0.33
CA THR A 91 5.22 8.87 -0.83
C THR A 91 4.12 8.61 0.20
N ARG A 92 2.92 9.14 -0.07
CA ARG A 92 1.68 8.90 0.70
C ARG A 92 0.96 7.61 0.31
N MET A 93 1.59 6.70 -0.41
CA MET A 93 1.00 5.44 -0.81
C MET A 93 1.60 4.26 -0.04
N LEU A 94 0.77 3.25 0.23
CA LEU A 94 1.20 1.91 0.60
C LEU A 94 0.93 0.96 -0.55
N ASP A 95 1.92 0.11 -0.83
CA ASP A 95 1.82 -0.94 -1.85
C ASP A 95 1.10 -2.15 -1.30
N TRP A 96 0.28 -2.75 -2.15
CA TRP A 96 -0.42 -4.00 -1.92
C TRP A 96 -0.31 -4.89 -3.14
N THR A 97 -0.39 -6.20 -2.95
CA THR A 97 -0.47 -7.20 -4.01
C THR A 97 -1.77 -8.02 -3.89
N GLN A 98 -2.24 -8.59 -4.98
CA GLN A 98 -3.35 -9.55 -4.95
C GLN A 98 -2.87 -10.99 -4.69
N SER A 99 -1.56 -11.21 -4.66
CA SER A 99 -0.95 -12.51 -4.42
C SER A 99 -0.48 -12.65 -2.97
N PRO A 100 -1.03 -13.58 -2.19
CA PRO A 100 -0.55 -13.85 -0.84
C PRO A 100 0.91 -14.32 -0.84
N LEU A 101 1.37 -15.05 -1.89
CA LEU A 101 2.73 -15.55 -1.98
C LEU A 101 3.75 -14.45 -2.26
N ILE A 102 3.39 -13.43 -3.05
CA ILE A 102 4.24 -12.25 -3.24
C ILE A 102 4.38 -11.48 -1.91
N ALA A 103 3.30 -11.34 -1.15
CA ALA A 103 3.38 -10.70 0.17
C ALA A 103 4.23 -11.53 1.15
N VAL A 104 4.13 -12.86 1.12
CA VAL A 104 5.00 -13.75 1.90
C VAL A 104 6.45 -13.54 1.53
N PHE A 105 6.78 -13.47 0.24
CA PHE A 105 8.14 -13.21 -0.22
C PHE A 105 8.70 -11.92 0.41
N PHE A 106 7.98 -10.79 0.30
CA PHE A 106 8.40 -9.52 0.92
C PHE A 106 8.49 -9.58 2.46
N ALA A 107 7.66 -10.40 3.10
CA ALA A 107 7.73 -10.59 4.55
C ALA A 107 8.95 -11.39 5.00
N THR A 108 9.53 -12.22 4.11
CA THR A 108 10.54 -13.21 4.50
C THR A 108 11.86 -13.11 3.75
N GLU A 109 11.97 -12.29 2.69
CA GLU A 109 13.18 -12.18 1.87
C GLU A 109 14.44 -11.81 2.68
N THR A 110 14.28 -10.99 3.74
CA THR A 110 15.37 -10.55 4.64
C THR A 110 15.51 -11.42 5.91
N TYR A 111 14.97 -12.65 5.90
CA TYR A 111 14.93 -13.49 7.13
C TYR A 111 16.31 -13.73 7.79
N ARG A 112 17.40 -13.72 7.02
CA ARG A 112 18.77 -13.87 7.53
C ARG A 112 19.28 -12.64 8.24
N GLU A 113 18.77 -11.47 7.86
CA GLU A 113 19.14 -10.16 8.43
C GLU A 113 18.30 -9.83 9.67
N THR A 114 17.09 -10.44 9.76
CA THR A 114 16.14 -10.23 10.86
C THR A 114 15.72 -11.55 11.52
N PRO A 115 16.68 -12.35 12.04
CA PRO A 115 16.42 -13.74 12.48
C PRO A 115 15.46 -13.82 13.68
N ASP A 116 15.48 -12.82 14.57
CA ASP A 116 14.73 -12.82 15.83
C ASP A 116 13.41 -12.04 15.77
N THR A 117 13.07 -11.49 14.59
CA THR A 117 11.89 -10.66 14.43
C THR A 117 10.78 -11.43 13.72
N ASP A 118 9.58 -11.47 14.30
CA ASP A 118 8.41 -12.03 13.63
C ASP A 118 8.07 -11.18 12.38
N ALA A 119 7.76 -11.82 11.26
CA ALA A 119 7.24 -11.17 10.07
C ALA A 119 5.72 -11.20 10.06
N CYS A 120 5.09 -10.42 9.19
CA CYS A 120 3.66 -10.54 9.00
C CYS A 120 3.23 -10.31 7.55
N VAL A 121 2.05 -10.85 7.24
CA VAL A 121 1.28 -10.51 6.04
C VAL A 121 -0.02 -9.85 6.49
N TRP A 122 -0.20 -8.62 6.07
CA TRP A 122 -1.46 -7.92 6.22
C TRP A 122 -2.42 -8.32 5.11
N VAL A 123 -3.71 -8.45 5.44
CA VAL A 123 -4.77 -8.77 4.48
C VAL A 123 -5.84 -7.70 4.58
N LEU A 124 -6.08 -6.98 3.50
CA LEU A 124 -7.04 -5.90 3.39
C LEU A 124 -8.21 -6.29 2.51
N THR A 125 -9.42 -5.91 2.91
CA THR A 125 -10.63 -5.93 2.10
C THR A 125 -10.87 -4.52 1.52
N PRO A 126 -10.32 -4.20 0.33
CA PRO A 126 -10.21 -2.81 -0.15
C PRO A 126 -11.56 -2.15 -0.42
N GLY A 127 -12.57 -2.92 -0.87
CA GLY A 127 -13.91 -2.40 -1.10
C GLY A 127 -14.58 -1.92 0.20
N LEU A 128 -14.41 -2.66 1.30
CA LEU A 128 -14.97 -2.26 2.60
C LEU A 128 -14.25 -1.02 3.16
N LEU A 129 -12.95 -0.89 2.94
CA LEU A 129 -12.23 0.34 3.27
C LEU A 129 -12.82 1.54 2.52
N ASN A 130 -12.98 1.43 1.21
CA ASN A 130 -13.55 2.51 0.39
C ASN A 130 -14.98 2.85 0.80
N GLU A 131 -15.80 1.85 1.12
CA GLU A 131 -17.17 2.05 1.62
C GLU A 131 -17.18 2.82 2.95
N LYS A 132 -16.33 2.45 3.90
CA LYS A 132 -16.18 3.13 5.19
C LYS A 132 -15.72 4.58 5.01
N GLU A 133 -14.81 4.81 4.10
CA GLU A 133 -14.28 6.14 3.77
C GLU A 133 -15.25 7.02 2.96
N GLY A 134 -16.39 6.46 2.55
CA GLY A 134 -17.46 7.18 1.82
C GLY A 134 -17.32 7.16 0.31
N PHE A 135 -16.42 6.33 -0.24
CA PHE A 135 -16.22 6.17 -1.69
C PHE A 135 -17.10 5.08 -2.31
N GLY A 136 -17.90 4.35 -1.49
CA GLY A 136 -18.66 3.17 -1.92
C GLY A 136 -17.81 1.90 -1.99
N ASN A 137 -18.49 0.74 -2.08
CA ASN A 137 -17.83 -0.57 -2.14
C ASN A 137 -17.30 -0.87 -3.55
N CYS A 138 -16.38 -0.06 -4.02
CA CYS A 138 -15.72 -0.22 -5.32
C CYS A 138 -14.23 0.09 -5.21
N ILE A 139 -13.45 -0.37 -6.18
CA ILE A 139 -12.02 -0.09 -6.29
C ILE A 139 -11.82 0.83 -7.49
N TYR A 140 -11.25 1.98 -7.23
CA TYR A 140 -10.97 2.98 -8.26
C TYR A 140 -9.68 2.63 -9.01
N PRO A 141 -9.61 2.90 -10.32
CA PRO A 141 -8.33 2.92 -11.00
C PRO A 141 -7.46 4.07 -10.45
N ILE A 142 -6.14 3.89 -10.45
CA ILE A 142 -5.21 4.89 -9.91
C ILE A 142 -5.25 6.23 -10.68
N ASP A 143 -5.65 6.20 -11.94
CA ASP A 143 -5.82 7.37 -12.83
C ASP A 143 -7.23 7.98 -12.80
N ALA A 144 -8.15 7.45 -11.99
CA ALA A 144 -9.47 8.06 -11.80
C ALA A 144 -9.36 9.47 -11.21
N ASP A 145 -10.28 10.36 -11.56
CA ASP A 145 -10.32 11.75 -11.09
C ASP A 145 -10.25 11.85 -9.55
N THR A 146 -11.01 11.01 -8.85
CA THR A 146 -10.99 10.95 -7.37
C THR A 146 -9.59 10.62 -6.83
N THR A 147 -8.88 9.67 -7.46
CA THR A 147 -7.53 9.31 -7.05
C THR A 147 -6.54 10.43 -7.36
N GLN A 148 -6.67 11.08 -8.53
CA GLN A 148 -5.86 12.24 -8.90
C GLN A 148 -6.06 13.40 -7.91
N GLU A 149 -7.31 13.66 -7.47
CA GLU A 149 -7.60 14.65 -6.43
C GLU A 149 -6.97 14.28 -5.07
N MET A 150 -6.99 13.01 -4.69
CA MET A 150 -6.31 12.52 -3.47
C MET A 150 -4.80 12.73 -3.52
N LEU A 151 -4.18 12.65 -4.71
CA LEU A 151 -2.74 12.82 -4.89
C LEU A 151 -2.32 14.29 -5.11
N LEU A 152 -3.25 15.15 -5.48
CA LEU A 152 -2.97 16.56 -5.79
C LEU A 152 -2.23 17.32 -4.67
N PRO A 153 -2.52 17.11 -3.37
CA PRO A 153 -1.79 17.77 -2.28
C PRO A 153 -0.29 17.43 -2.19
N ALA A 154 0.15 16.31 -2.82
CA ALA A 154 1.58 15.98 -2.93
C ALA A 154 2.34 16.93 -3.87
N PHE A 155 1.64 17.69 -4.74
CA PHE A 155 2.25 18.58 -5.73
C PHE A 155 1.88 20.04 -5.53
N LYS A 156 0.65 20.35 -5.09
CA LYS A 156 0.13 21.70 -5.02
C LYS A 156 -0.21 22.13 -3.60
N HIS A 157 0.15 23.38 -3.26
CA HIS A 157 -0.22 24.01 -2.00
C HIS A 157 -1.66 24.54 -2.06
N ASN A 158 -2.39 24.46 -0.96
CA ASN A 158 -3.78 24.95 -0.81
C ASN A 158 -4.83 24.34 -1.76
N HIS A 159 -4.52 23.22 -2.41
CA HIS A 159 -5.48 22.44 -3.17
C HIS A 159 -5.91 21.22 -2.36
N HIS A 160 -6.69 21.45 -1.32
CA HIS A 160 -7.32 20.39 -0.55
C HIS A 160 -8.83 20.44 -0.81
N ASN A 161 -9.35 19.39 -1.42
CA ASN A 161 -10.77 19.11 -1.35
C ASN A 161 -11.09 18.76 0.13
N PRO A 162 -11.92 19.56 0.84
CA PRO A 162 -12.22 19.31 2.27
C PRO A 162 -12.81 17.92 2.51
N GLU A 163 -13.56 17.37 1.54
CA GLU A 163 -14.19 16.05 1.62
C GLU A 163 -13.17 14.91 1.57
N LEU A 164 -12.01 15.15 0.95
CA LEU A 164 -10.92 14.18 0.80
C LEU A 164 -9.84 14.33 1.89
N LYS A 165 -9.97 15.35 2.74
CA LYS A 165 -9.06 15.55 3.86
C LYS A 165 -9.25 14.42 4.88
N ASN A 166 -8.15 13.87 5.37
CA ASN A 166 -8.12 12.76 6.33
C ASN A 166 -8.77 11.45 5.81
N LYS A 167 -8.85 11.27 4.50
CA LYS A 167 -9.37 10.06 3.87
C LYS A 167 -8.25 9.12 3.41
N ILE A 168 -8.58 7.83 3.32
CA ILE A 168 -7.74 6.80 2.70
C ILE A 168 -8.53 6.13 1.59
N LEU A 169 -7.94 6.04 0.40
CA LEU A 169 -8.56 5.45 -0.78
C LEU A 169 -7.78 4.23 -1.26
N ALA A 170 -8.45 3.09 -1.40
CA ALA A 170 -7.90 1.92 -2.07
C ALA A 170 -8.10 2.03 -3.58
N CYS A 171 -7.02 1.96 -4.36
CA CYS A 171 -7.03 2.07 -5.82
C CYS A 171 -6.13 1.02 -6.47
N SER A 172 -6.47 0.63 -7.70
CA SER A 172 -5.76 -0.38 -8.48
C SER A 172 -4.88 0.26 -9.53
N SER A 173 -3.69 -0.29 -9.76
CA SER A 173 -2.81 0.18 -10.83
C SER A 173 -3.45 -0.03 -12.20
N THR A 174 -3.30 0.96 -13.09
CA THR A 174 -3.66 0.89 -14.52
C THR A 174 -2.42 0.91 -15.41
N GLU A 175 -1.22 1.04 -14.83
CA GLU A 175 0.01 1.16 -15.61
C GLU A 175 0.50 -0.19 -16.13
N ASN A 176 0.86 -0.22 -17.41
CA ASN A 176 1.42 -1.37 -18.12
C ASN A 176 2.93 -1.56 -17.89
N ASN A 177 3.43 -1.22 -16.71
CA ASN A 177 4.81 -1.50 -16.35
C ASN A 177 4.94 -2.99 -15.98
N LEU A 178 5.85 -3.73 -16.66
CA LEU A 178 6.05 -5.17 -16.45
C LEU A 178 6.29 -5.54 -14.98
N ARG A 179 6.98 -4.68 -14.21
CA ARG A 179 7.22 -4.91 -12.77
C ARG A 179 5.93 -4.77 -11.97
N MET A 180 5.11 -3.76 -12.23
CA MET A 180 3.83 -3.54 -11.55
C MET A 180 2.84 -4.64 -11.94
N TYR A 181 2.83 -5.05 -13.19
CA TYR A 181 2.02 -6.16 -13.67
C TYR A 181 2.41 -7.49 -13.01
N SER A 182 3.71 -7.80 -12.92
CA SER A 182 4.19 -9.04 -12.29
C SER A 182 3.91 -9.12 -10.80
N GLN A 183 3.78 -7.98 -10.11
CA GLN A 183 3.48 -7.89 -8.68
C GLN A 183 1.99 -7.73 -8.38
N TYR A 184 1.12 -7.63 -9.40
CA TYR A 184 -0.32 -7.33 -9.21
C TYR A 184 -0.54 -6.14 -8.27
N SER A 185 0.17 -5.03 -8.55
CA SER A 185 0.26 -3.87 -7.66
C SER A 185 -1.06 -3.14 -7.51
N ASN A 186 -1.39 -2.83 -6.27
CA ASN A 186 -2.50 -1.98 -5.86
C ASN A 186 -1.98 -1.02 -4.79
N PHE A 187 -2.75 0.01 -4.47
CA PHE A 187 -2.31 1.06 -3.57
C PHE A 187 -3.42 1.48 -2.61
N THR A 188 -3.03 1.90 -1.40
CA THR A 188 -3.85 2.79 -0.60
C THR A 188 -3.20 4.17 -0.58
N VAL A 189 -3.96 5.20 -0.95
CA VAL A 189 -3.55 6.62 -0.96
C VAL A 189 -4.02 7.27 0.33
N HIS A 190 -3.11 7.88 1.08
CA HIS A 190 -3.39 8.39 2.41
C HIS A 190 -3.34 9.93 2.46
N ASN A 191 -4.48 10.57 2.67
CA ASN A 191 -4.58 11.96 3.10
C ASN A 191 -4.75 12.08 4.62
N SER A 192 -4.85 10.93 5.33
CA SER A 192 -4.88 10.83 6.78
C SER A 192 -3.48 10.59 7.35
N LEU A 193 -3.23 11.08 8.56
CA LEU A 193 -2.06 10.75 9.37
C LEU A 193 -2.31 9.54 10.29
N GLU A 194 -3.54 9.05 10.34
CA GLU A 194 -3.90 7.89 11.12
C GLU A 194 -3.34 6.62 10.48
N ARG A 195 -3.04 5.64 11.32
CA ARG A 195 -2.62 4.33 10.85
C ARG A 195 -3.81 3.61 10.25
N LEU A 196 -3.58 2.84 9.19
CA LEU A 196 -4.66 2.08 8.55
C LEU A 196 -5.29 1.07 9.52
N GLU A 197 -4.49 0.47 10.39
CA GLU A 197 -4.95 -0.48 11.42
C GLU A 197 -5.85 0.17 12.49
N ASP A 198 -5.75 1.46 12.72
CA ASP A 198 -6.61 2.19 13.66
C ASP A 198 -7.96 2.57 13.02
N ILE A 199 -7.98 2.74 11.70
CA ILE A 199 -9.18 3.05 10.92
C ILE A 199 -9.98 1.78 10.63
N CYS A 200 -9.32 0.67 10.27
CA CYS A 200 -9.97 -0.56 9.86
C CYS A 200 -10.54 -1.34 11.05
N ASP A 201 -11.72 -1.91 10.86
CA ASP A 201 -12.31 -2.86 11.79
C ASP A 201 -11.88 -4.32 11.52
N GLU A 202 -12.42 -5.26 12.30
CA GLU A 202 -12.10 -6.69 12.23
C GLU A 202 -12.58 -7.40 10.95
N ASN A 203 -13.42 -6.76 10.13
CA ASN A 203 -13.86 -7.29 8.85
C ASN A 203 -13.07 -6.70 7.66
N MET A 204 -12.30 -5.65 7.90
CA MET A 204 -11.57 -4.94 6.85
C MET A 204 -10.10 -5.32 6.78
N LEU A 205 -9.47 -5.51 7.95
CA LEU A 205 -8.03 -5.73 8.04
C LEU A 205 -7.70 -6.90 8.97
N TYR A 206 -6.83 -7.78 8.47
CA TYR A 206 -6.34 -8.95 9.19
C TYR A 206 -4.81 -8.96 9.19
N LYS A 207 -4.24 -9.59 10.21
CA LYS A 207 -2.80 -9.76 10.35
C LYS A 207 -2.45 -11.22 10.50
N ILE A 208 -1.62 -11.73 9.58
CA ILE A 208 -1.07 -13.08 9.65
C ILE A 208 0.37 -12.95 10.13
N ILE A 209 0.69 -13.52 11.28
CA ILE A 209 2.04 -13.49 11.85
C ILE A 209 2.78 -14.76 11.45
N ILE A 210 3.99 -14.57 10.92
CA ILE A 210 4.97 -15.61 10.62
C ILE A 210 6.05 -15.52 11.69
N PRO A 211 6.13 -16.47 12.64
CA PRO A 211 7.13 -16.43 13.70
C PRO A 211 8.56 -16.44 13.14
N SER A 212 9.48 -15.76 13.80
CA SER A 212 10.87 -15.60 13.41
C SER A 212 11.56 -16.92 13.07
N GLY A 213 11.41 -17.93 13.93
CA GLY A 213 11.96 -19.27 13.73
C GLY A 213 11.31 -20.08 12.60
N ARG A 214 10.28 -19.54 11.92
CA ARG A 214 9.57 -20.20 10.82
C ARG A 214 9.79 -19.55 9.46
N LYS A 215 10.32 -18.33 9.39
CA LYS A 215 10.52 -17.58 8.15
C LYS A 215 11.20 -18.40 7.04
N GLN A 216 12.21 -19.17 7.37
CA GLN A 216 12.97 -19.99 6.41
C GLN A 216 12.12 -21.04 5.66
N TYR A 217 10.95 -21.40 6.18
CA TYR A 217 10.06 -22.39 5.56
C TYR A 217 9.03 -21.75 4.61
N PHE A 218 9.10 -20.44 4.45
CA PHE A 218 8.21 -19.67 3.57
C PHE A 218 8.91 -19.16 2.29
N ILE A 219 10.17 -19.54 2.07
CA ILE A 219 11.00 -19.15 0.92
C ILE A 219 11.14 -20.28 -0.06
#